data_a8b7b14085835d342b44a25daa90c3e7
#
_entry.id   a8b7b14085835d342b44a25daa90c3e7
#
_cell.length_a   1.000
_cell.length_b   1.000
_cell.length_c   1.000
_cell.angle_alpha   90.00
_cell.angle_beta   90.00
_cell.angle_gamma   90.00
#
_symmetry.space_group_name_H-M   'P 1'
#
loop_
_entity.id
_entity.type
_entity.pdbx_description
1 polymer ?
#
loop_
_entity_poly.entity_id
_entity_poly.type
_entity_poly.pdbx_seq_one_letter_code
_entity_poly.pdbx_strand_id
1 'polypeptide(L)'
;MNYIRITRENIDREHICCAMSGKQSLAKKEWLKQLFDEGLVFYRSEERGKCFIEYIPAENAWVPIEADGYLYINCLWVSGSMKGHGYSTDLLDACVKDAEASGKKGICILCAEGRKREFLADPKFLAYKGFKVTDVSDCGINLCVLTLTENEELPRFKACAKHPQVSEKGFVLYYTDQCPFTCYWVPRVKEVAEEYNIPLKVIHINDRESAQNVPAPVTTYALFRDGRFLTQSIQSDKKFLALAGIRD
;
A
#
# COMPACT_ATOMS: atom_id res chain seq x y z
N MET A 1 22.27 7.87 8.62
CA MET A 1 22.08 6.83 7.58
C MET A 1 22.16 7.49 6.22
N ASN A 2 22.84 6.85 5.25
CA ASN A 2 22.77 7.29 3.86
C ASN A 2 21.56 6.66 3.18
N TYR A 3 20.89 7.44 2.33
CA TYR A 3 19.74 6.97 1.56
C TYR A 3 20.03 7.05 0.07
N ILE A 4 19.61 6.04 -0.68
CA ILE A 4 19.72 5.97 -2.13
C ILE A 4 18.35 6.17 -2.73
N ARG A 5 18.24 7.11 -3.66
CA ARG A 5 17.06 7.25 -4.51
C ARG A 5 17.11 6.20 -5.60
N ILE A 6 16.08 5.37 -5.66
CA ILE A 6 15.90 4.41 -6.73
C ILE A 6 15.27 5.13 -7.92
N THR A 7 15.84 4.92 -9.08
CA THR A 7 15.41 5.51 -10.35
C THR A 7 15.33 4.42 -11.42
N ARG A 8 14.81 4.74 -12.59
CA ARG A 8 14.75 3.82 -13.73
C ARG A 8 16.14 3.30 -14.14
N GLU A 9 17.19 4.13 -14.00
CA GLU A 9 18.55 3.80 -14.42
C GLU A 9 19.27 2.88 -13.43
N ASN A 10 18.90 2.89 -12.15
CA ASN A 10 19.63 2.12 -11.14
C ASN A 10 18.81 0.93 -10.56
N ILE A 11 17.49 0.89 -10.73
CA ILE A 11 16.60 -0.09 -10.09
C ILE A 11 17.00 -1.56 -10.34
N ASP A 12 17.54 -1.87 -11.53
CA ASP A 12 17.92 -3.25 -11.86
C ASP A 12 19.10 -3.74 -11.04
N ARG A 13 20.03 -2.84 -10.67
CA ARG A 13 21.23 -3.12 -9.88
C ARG A 13 20.99 -3.04 -8.38
N GLU A 14 20.04 -2.21 -7.98
CA GLU A 14 19.80 -1.88 -6.59
C GLU A 14 18.81 -2.86 -5.92
N HIS A 15 19.00 -3.13 -4.63
CA HIS A 15 17.98 -3.80 -3.84
C HIS A 15 16.88 -2.80 -3.44
N ILE A 16 15.66 -3.27 -3.24
CA ILE A 16 14.51 -2.43 -2.88
C ILE A 16 14.09 -2.57 -1.41
N CYS A 17 14.95 -3.11 -0.57
CA CYS A 17 14.73 -3.26 0.88
C CYS A 17 13.45 -4.01 1.28
N CYS A 18 12.74 -4.61 0.33
CA CYS A 18 11.57 -5.44 0.64
C CYS A 18 11.96 -6.78 1.27
N ALA A 19 11.01 -7.41 1.96
CA ALA A 19 11.25 -8.65 2.68
C ALA A 19 11.53 -9.85 1.78
N MET A 20 11.15 -9.79 0.50
CA MET A 20 11.29 -10.88 -0.46
C MET A 20 12.34 -10.55 -1.52
N SER A 21 13.00 -11.59 -2.02
CA SER A 21 14.01 -11.54 -3.09
C SER A 21 13.57 -12.41 -4.27
N GLY A 22 14.38 -12.43 -5.33
CA GLY A 22 14.12 -13.25 -6.51
C GLY A 22 12.96 -12.75 -7.36
N LYS A 23 12.16 -13.65 -7.91
CA LYS A 23 11.08 -13.33 -8.86
C LYS A 23 10.06 -12.32 -8.31
N GLN A 24 9.77 -12.36 -7.00
CA GLN A 24 8.80 -11.49 -6.36
C GLN A 24 9.28 -10.03 -6.32
N SER A 25 10.59 -9.83 -6.06
CA SER A 25 11.17 -8.49 -6.11
C SER A 25 11.26 -7.94 -7.53
N LEU A 26 11.40 -8.80 -8.55
CA LEU A 26 11.38 -8.37 -9.95
C LEU A 26 10.01 -7.82 -10.35
N ALA A 27 8.91 -8.47 -9.98
CA ALA A 27 7.57 -7.96 -10.27
C ALA A 27 7.36 -6.55 -9.67
N LYS A 28 7.76 -6.35 -8.40
CA LYS A 28 7.72 -4.99 -7.81
C LYS A 28 8.62 -4.01 -8.55
N LYS A 29 9.80 -4.40 -9.00
CA LYS A 29 10.68 -3.51 -9.77
C LYS A 29 10.04 -3.08 -11.09
N GLU A 30 9.40 -4.00 -11.80
CA GLU A 30 8.66 -3.68 -13.03
C GLU A 30 7.47 -2.74 -12.75
N TRP A 31 6.74 -2.97 -11.65
CA TRP A 31 5.68 -2.06 -11.21
C TRP A 31 6.23 -0.66 -10.88
N LEU A 32 7.35 -0.54 -10.17
CA LEU A 32 8.00 0.74 -9.87
C LEU A 32 8.45 1.46 -11.16
N LYS A 33 8.99 0.73 -12.15
CA LYS A 33 9.42 1.31 -13.43
C LYS A 33 8.27 2.01 -14.17
N GLN A 34 7.06 1.46 -14.10
CA GLN A 34 5.87 2.07 -14.71
C GLN A 34 5.53 3.43 -14.08
N LEU A 35 5.80 3.59 -12.79
CA LEU A 35 5.37 4.74 -12.02
C LEU A 35 6.43 5.85 -11.88
N PHE A 36 7.70 5.60 -12.22
CA PHE A 36 8.73 6.65 -12.15
C PHE A 36 8.40 7.83 -13.06
N ASP A 37 7.86 7.57 -14.24
CA ASP A 37 7.46 8.62 -15.20
C ASP A 37 6.19 9.38 -14.72
N GLU A 38 5.46 8.80 -13.76
CA GLU A 38 4.31 9.42 -13.09
C GLU A 38 4.70 10.17 -11.80
N GLY A 39 6.00 10.28 -11.51
CA GLY A 39 6.54 11.01 -10.38
C GLY A 39 6.73 10.20 -9.10
N LEU A 40 6.73 8.86 -9.18
CA LEU A 40 7.03 8.03 -8.02
C LEU A 40 8.46 8.25 -7.53
N VAL A 41 8.61 8.41 -6.24
CA VAL A 41 9.88 8.51 -5.52
C VAL A 41 10.05 7.30 -4.62
N PHE A 42 11.22 6.70 -4.65
CA PHE A 42 11.59 5.59 -3.79
C PHE A 42 12.95 5.86 -3.15
N TYR A 43 12.98 6.07 -1.84
CA TYR A 43 14.21 6.16 -1.06
C TYR A 43 14.38 4.92 -0.21
N ARG A 44 15.57 4.34 -0.22
CA ARG A 44 15.95 3.23 0.66
C ARG A 44 17.27 3.50 1.37
N SER A 45 17.50 2.82 2.49
CA SER A 45 18.83 2.80 3.13
C SER A 45 19.88 2.21 2.18
N GLU A 46 21.10 2.77 2.21
CA GLU A 46 22.23 2.21 1.48
C GLU A 46 22.53 0.79 1.97
N GLU A 47 22.48 0.59 3.28
CA GLU A 47 22.65 -0.73 3.89
C GLU A 47 21.47 -1.65 3.58
N ARG A 48 21.76 -2.96 3.46
CA ARG A 48 20.71 -3.96 3.31
C ARG A 48 19.89 -4.05 4.59
N GLY A 49 18.61 -3.82 4.46
CA GLY A 49 17.66 -3.87 5.56
C GLY A 49 16.27 -3.47 5.09
N LYS A 50 15.31 -3.55 6.00
CA LYS A 50 13.92 -3.15 5.72
C LYS A 50 13.75 -1.68 6.13
N CYS A 51 14.26 -0.77 5.31
CA CYS A 51 14.27 0.66 5.58
C CYS A 51 14.08 1.43 4.27
N PHE A 52 12.85 1.85 3.98
CA PHE A 52 12.52 2.61 2.77
C PHE A 52 11.21 3.37 2.91
N ILE A 53 11.05 4.37 2.05
CA ILE A 53 9.79 5.07 1.78
C ILE A 53 9.52 5.08 0.28
N GLU A 54 8.25 5.02 -0.08
CA GLU A 54 7.74 5.06 -1.44
C GLU A 54 6.53 5.99 -1.48
N TYR A 55 6.55 7.02 -2.32
CA TYR A 55 5.46 7.98 -2.46
C TYR A 55 5.36 8.51 -3.89
N ILE A 56 4.19 9.05 -4.23
CA ILE A 56 3.84 9.50 -5.57
C ILE A 56 2.90 10.71 -5.47
N PRO A 57 2.79 11.62 -6.48
CA PRO A 57 1.67 12.54 -6.57
C PRO A 57 0.33 11.80 -6.42
N ALA A 58 -0.54 12.26 -5.53
CA ALA A 58 -1.75 11.50 -5.15
C ALA A 58 -2.71 11.31 -6.32
N GLU A 59 -2.73 12.23 -7.26
CA GLU A 59 -3.46 12.13 -8.53
C GLU A 59 -3.02 10.95 -9.41
N ASN A 60 -1.77 10.47 -9.22
CA ASN A 60 -1.18 9.33 -9.92
C ASN A 60 -1.13 8.06 -9.04
N ALA A 61 -1.54 8.15 -7.79
CA ALA A 61 -1.53 7.00 -6.89
C ALA A 61 -2.54 5.92 -7.32
N TRP A 62 -2.16 4.67 -7.15
CA TRP A 62 -3.01 3.52 -7.43
C TRP A 62 -3.92 3.20 -6.23
N VAL A 63 -4.70 4.19 -5.80
CA VAL A 63 -5.61 4.09 -4.67
C VAL A 63 -6.84 4.95 -4.92
N PRO A 64 -8.05 4.52 -4.54
CA PRO A 64 -9.29 5.25 -4.82
C PRO A 64 -9.53 6.36 -3.79
N ILE A 65 -8.76 7.44 -3.91
CA ILE A 65 -8.88 8.67 -3.11
C ILE A 65 -9.04 9.89 -4.02
N GLU A 66 -9.57 10.96 -3.47
CA GLU A 66 -9.57 12.31 -4.03
C GLU A 66 -8.59 13.13 -3.20
N ALA A 67 -7.43 13.46 -3.77
CA ALA A 67 -6.32 14.07 -3.06
C ALA A 67 -5.41 14.90 -3.98
N ASP A 68 -5.99 15.59 -4.96
CA ASP A 68 -5.25 16.38 -5.95
C ASP A 68 -4.38 17.45 -5.27
N GLY A 69 -3.12 17.48 -5.70
CA GLY A 69 -2.14 18.40 -5.13
C GLY A 69 -1.45 17.89 -3.85
N TYR A 70 -1.71 16.69 -3.40
CA TYR A 70 -1.00 16.04 -2.30
C TYR A 70 0.06 15.04 -2.80
N LEU A 71 0.97 14.60 -1.91
CA LEU A 71 1.71 13.36 -2.09
C LEU A 71 1.00 12.23 -1.36
N TYR A 72 0.98 11.04 -1.96
CA TYR A 72 0.50 9.82 -1.33
C TYR A 72 1.67 8.87 -1.01
N ILE A 73 1.82 8.49 0.27
CA ILE A 73 2.81 7.50 0.68
C ILE A 73 2.23 6.10 0.43
N ASN A 74 2.77 5.40 -0.56
CA ASN A 74 2.45 4.02 -0.88
C ASN A 74 2.92 3.05 0.21
N CYS A 75 4.14 3.29 0.73
CA CYS A 75 4.74 2.45 1.77
C CYS A 75 5.81 3.21 2.53
N LEU A 76 5.79 3.12 3.85
CA LEU A 76 6.88 3.52 4.74
C LEU A 76 7.19 2.34 5.65
N TRP A 77 8.34 1.71 5.47
CA TRP A 77 8.66 0.51 6.22
C TRP A 77 10.08 0.52 6.78
N VAL A 78 10.14 0.52 8.11
CA VAL A 78 11.39 0.35 8.87
C VAL A 78 11.20 -0.80 9.85
N SER A 79 11.96 -1.89 9.70
CA SER A 79 11.77 -3.07 10.54
C SER A 79 13.06 -3.86 10.79
N GLY A 80 12.99 -4.85 11.69
CA GLY A 80 14.15 -5.64 12.10
C GLY A 80 15.19 -4.79 12.83
N SER A 81 16.47 -4.96 12.50
CA SER A 81 17.59 -4.21 13.06
C SER A 81 17.56 -2.70 12.78
N MET A 82 16.75 -2.26 11.82
CA MET A 82 16.62 -0.84 11.48
C MET A 82 15.67 -0.07 12.42
N LYS A 83 14.94 -0.74 13.31
CA LYS A 83 14.02 -0.09 14.26
C LYS A 83 14.78 0.63 15.37
N GLY A 84 14.16 1.71 15.90
CA GLY A 84 14.68 2.45 17.07
C GLY A 84 15.76 3.47 16.78
N HIS A 85 16.16 3.66 15.53
CA HIS A 85 17.23 4.58 15.11
C HIS A 85 16.73 5.91 14.50
N GLY A 86 15.43 6.19 14.54
CA GLY A 86 14.86 7.41 13.95
C GLY A 86 14.64 7.36 12.43
N TYR A 87 15.01 6.29 11.73
CA TYR A 87 14.98 6.23 10.26
C TYR A 87 13.59 6.43 9.63
N SER A 88 12.51 6.07 10.32
CA SER A 88 11.15 6.39 9.83
C SER A 88 10.89 7.89 9.81
N THR A 89 11.48 8.61 10.75
CA THR A 89 11.44 10.09 10.79
C THR A 89 12.25 10.67 9.64
N ASP A 90 13.50 10.23 9.44
CA ASP A 90 14.37 10.75 8.38
C ASP A 90 13.72 10.56 6.99
N LEU A 91 13.13 9.38 6.74
CA LEU A 91 12.46 9.06 5.48
C LEU A 91 11.18 9.90 5.28
N LEU A 92 10.40 10.09 6.33
CA LEU A 92 9.22 10.96 6.27
C LEU A 92 9.61 12.41 6.05
N ASP A 93 10.64 12.90 6.74
CA ASP A 93 11.13 14.27 6.59
C ASP A 93 11.66 14.53 5.16
N ALA A 94 12.24 13.51 4.49
CA ALA A 94 12.59 13.61 3.07
C ALA A 94 11.34 13.77 2.18
N CYS A 95 10.27 13.01 2.45
CA CYS A 95 8.99 13.17 1.75
C CYS A 95 8.37 14.55 1.98
N VAL A 96 8.43 15.08 3.21
CA VAL A 96 7.94 16.42 3.54
C VAL A 96 8.70 17.49 2.75
N LYS A 97 10.04 17.42 2.71
CA LYS A 97 10.87 18.34 1.92
C LYS A 97 10.55 18.31 0.43
N ASP A 98 10.34 17.11 -0.13
CA ASP A 98 9.96 16.97 -1.54
C ASP A 98 8.56 17.54 -1.79
N ALA A 99 7.62 17.39 -0.86
CA ALA A 99 6.29 17.97 -0.93
C ALA A 99 6.34 19.52 -0.91
N GLU A 100 7.10 20.09 0.01
CA GLU A 100 7.32 21.55 0.11
C GLU A 100 7.99 22.10 -1.15
N ALA A 101 9.09 21.45 -1.61
CA ALA A 101 9.83 21.86 -2.80
C ALA A 101 9.00 21.81 -4.09
N SER A 102 8.01 20.89 -4.16
CA SER A 102 7.10 20.75 -5.30
C SER A 102 5.76 21.49 -5.13
N GLY A 103 5.62 22.32 -4.08
CA GLY A 103 4.42 23.11 -3.82
C GLY A 103 3.16 22.27 -3.56
N LYS A 104 3.32 21.08 -2.98
CA LYS A 104 2.19 20.21 -2.63
C LYS A 104 1.47 20.74 -1.39
N LYS A 105 0.16 20.55 -1.34
CA LYS A 105 -0.74 20.94 -0.23
C LYS A 105 -0.48 20.15 1.05
N GLY A 106 0.12 18.99 0.93
CA GLY A 106 0.41 18.08 2.04
C GLY A 106 0.69 16.67 1.59
N ILE A 107 0.62 15.75 2.54
CA ILE A 107 0.93 14.33 2.36
C ILE A 107 -0.20 13.50 2.95
N CYS A 108 -0.63 12.46 2.24
CA CYS A 108 -1.61 11.52 2.74
C CYS A 108 -1.07 10.07 2.75
N ILE A 109 -1.63 9.25 3.64
CA ILE A 109 -1.26 7.86 3.85
C ILE A 109 -2.41 7.10 4.48
N LEU A 110 -2.52 5.79 4.21
CA LEU A 110 -3.49 4.92 4.86
C LEU A 110 -2.96 4.37 6.18
N CYS A 111 -3.84 4.28 7.18
CA CYS A 111 -3.55 3.60 8.44
C CYS A 111 -4.78 2.87 8.97
N ALA A 112 -4.58 1.99 9.95
CA ALA A 112 -5.66 1.37 10.70
C ALA A 112 -5.18 0.97 12.09
N GLU A 113 -6.13 0.78 13.02
CA GLU A 113 -5.84 0.34 14.38
C GLU A 113 -5.93 -1.18 14.55
N GLY A 114 -5.30 -1.70 15.60
CA GLY A 114 -5.39 -3.08 16.02
C GLY A 114 -4.94 -4.08 14.96
N ARG A 115 -5.71 -5.13 14.76
CA ARG A 115 -5.41 -6.20 13.79
C ARG A 115 -5.50 -5.74 12.34
N LYS A 116 -6.28 -4.70 12.05
CA LYS A 116 -6.40 -4.11 10.70
C LYS A 116 -5.16 -3.35 10.26
N ARG A 117 -4.17 -3.13 11.15
CA ARG A 117 -2.93 -2.41 10.84
C ARG A 117 -1.96 -3.21 9.96
N GLU A 118 -2.12 -4.51 9.82
CA GLU A 118 -1.19 -5.33 9.03
C GLU A 118 -1.01 -4.74 7.63
N PHE A 119 0.24 -4.49 7.22
CA PHE A 119 0.66 -3.81 5.98
C PHE A 119 0.30 -2.33 5.87
N LEU A 120 -0.22 -1.69 6.92
CA LEU A 120 -0.53 -0.26 6.96
C LEU A 120 0.36 0.49 7.96
N ALA A 121 0.39 1.81 7.87
CA ALA A 121 1.17 2.66 8.77
C ALA A 121 0.67 2.59 10.23
N ASP A 122 1.57 2.91 11.16
CA ASP A 122 1.22 2.99 12.58
C ASP A 122 0.52 4.31 12.89
N PRO A 123 -0.76 4.31 13.32
CA PRO A 123 -1.50 5.53 13.57
C PRO A 123 -0.89 6.37 14.71
N LYS A 124 -0.22 5.75 15.70
CA LYS A 124 0.46 6.48 16.77
C LYS A 124 1.68 7.24 16.24
N PHE A 125 2.44 6.62 15.34
CA PHE A 125 3.56 7.29 14.68
C PHE A 125 3.07 8.46 13.82
N LEU A 126 2.00 8.25 13.04
CA LEU A 126 1.42 9.31 12.21
C LEU A 126 0.89 10.47 13.04
N ALA A 127 0.15 10.20 14.12
CA ALA A 127 -0.34 11.24 15.04
C ALA A 127 0.82 12.03 15.69
N TYR A 128 1.88 11.32 16.11
CA TYR A 128 3.09 11.98 16.63
C TYR A 128 3.75 12.90 15.61
N LYS A 129 3.66 12.55 14.31
CA LYS A 129 4.17 13.35 13.18
C LYS A 129 3.19 14.42 12.68
N GLY A 130 2.07 14.63 13.35
CA GLY A 130 1.10 15.67 13.05
C GLY A 130 0.05 15.30 12.01
N PHE A 131 0.01 14.05 11.53
CA PHE A 131 -1.06 13.59 10.67
C PHE A 131 -2.39 13.54 11.42
N LYS A 132 -3.46 13.92 10.73
CA LYS A 132 -4.84 13.83 11.21
C LYS A 132 -5.65 12.91 10.32
N VAL A 133 -6.60 12.18 10.89
CA VAL A 133 -7.58 11.41 10.11
C VAL A 133 -8.55 12.38 9.48
N THR A 134 -8.66 12.35 8.15
CA THR A 134 -9.59 13.19 7.38
C THR A 134 -10.79 12.42 6.87
N ASP A 135 -10.64 11.12 6.66
CA ASP A 135 -11.74 10.26 6.24
C ASP A 135 -11.54 8.81 6.75
N VAL A 136 -12.65 8.07 6.88
CA VAL A 136 -12.66 6.69 7.37
C VAL A 136 -13.55 5.83 6.48
N SER A 137 -13.03 4.75 5.91
CA SER A 137 -13.83 3.76 5.19
C SER A 137 -14.67 2.91 6.15
N ASP A 138 -15.83 2.43 5.71
CA ASP A 138 -16.72 1.57 6.52
C ASP A 138 -16.04 0.28 7.00
N CYS A 139 -14.98 -0.15 6.35
CA CYS A 139 -14.16 -1.27 6.82
C CYS A 139 -13.15 -0.88 7.91
N GLY A 140 -13.10 0.39 8.35
CA GLY A 140 -12.26 0.89 9.44
C GLY A 140 -10.81 1.17 9.03
N ILE A 141 -10.56 1.47 7.76
CA ILE A 141 -9.28 2.00 7.26
C ILE A 141 -9.39 3.52 7.19
N ASN A 142 -8.40 4.19 7.75
CA ASN A 142 -8.33 5.63 7.86
C ASN A 142 -7.45 6.21 6.77
N LEU A 143 -7.85 7.35 6.21
CA LEU A 143 -7.02 8.23 5.40
C LEU A 143 -6.47 9.31 6.33
N CYS A 144 -5.14 9.33 6.49
CA CYS A 144 -4.43 10.26 7.35
C CYS A 144 -3.72 11.31 6.51
N VAL A 145 -3.77 12.57 6.93
CA VAL A 145 -3.21 13.70 6.19
C VAL A 145 -2.34 14.58 7.08
N LEU A 146 -1.16 14.94 6.58
CA LEU A 146 -0.33 16.02 7.07
C LEU A 146 -0.49 17.21 6.11
N THR A 147 -1.13 18.27 6.54
CA THR A 147 -1.31 19.51 5.73
C THR A 147 -0.06 20.38 5.83
N LEU A 148 0.40 20.92 4.72
CA LEU A 148 1.51 21.87 4.63
C LEU A 148 1.01 23.30 4.30
N THR A 149 -0.23 23.43 3.81
CA THR A 149 -0.88 24.69 3.50
C THR A 149 -2.23 24.78 4.22
N GLU A 150 -2.68 25.99 4.51
CA GLU A 150 -3.96 26.23 5.18
C GLU A 150 -5.12 26.33 4.18
N ASN A 151 -6.34 26.06 4.66
CA ASN A 151 -7.60 26.25 3.90
C ASN A 151 -7.73 25.45 2.60
N GLU A 152 -7.07 24.30 2.51
CA GLU A 152 -7.16 23.41 1.36
C GLU A 152 -8.26 22.35 1.53
N GLU A 153 -8.81 21.87 0.41
CA GLU A 153 -9.71 20.71 0.42
C GLU A 153 -8.94 19.48 0.90
N LEU A 154 -9.45 18.83 1.94
CA LEU A 154 -8.79 17.68 2.54
C LEU A 154 -9.05 16.41 1.73
N PRO A 155 -8.05 15.53 1.60
CA PRO A 155 -8.19 14.23 0.98
C PRO A 155 -9.33 13.40 1.57
N ARG A 156 -10.05 12.68 0.69
CA ARG A 156 -11.14 11.76 1.04
C ARG A 156 -11.12 10.51 0.17
N PHE A 157 -11.77 9.46 0.63
CA PHE A 157 -12.00 8.27 -0.17
C PHE A 157 -13.03 8.55 -1.27
N LYS A 158 -12.83 7.94 -2.45
CA LYS A 158 -13.90 7.81 -3.44
C LYS A 158 -15.04 6.93 -2.88
N ALA A 159 -16.25 7.08 -3.38
CA ALA A 159 -17.41 6.34 -2.89
C ALA A 159 -17.21 4.81 -2.88
N CYS A 160 -16.54 4.25 -3.90
CA CYS A 160 -16.23 2.82 -3.98
C CYS A 160 -15.33 2.31 -2.84
N ALA A 161 -14.40 3.15 -2.36
CA ALA A 161 -13.52 2.81 -1.24
C ALA A 161 -14.11 3.19 0.11
N LYS A 162 -14.99 4.18 0.14
CA LYS A 162 -15.73 4.57 1.34
C LYS A 162 -16.65 3.44 1.81
N HIS A 163 -17.36 2.81 0.85
CA HIS A 163 -18.34 1.74 1.07
C HIS A 163 -17.90 0.46 0.34
N PRO A 164 -16.86 -0.24 0.85
CA PRO A 164 -16.24 -1.36 0.13
C PRO A 164 -17.17 -2.56 0.06
N GLN A 165 -17.65 -2.87 -1.15
CA GLN A 165 -18.52 -4.01 -1.42
C GLN A 165 -18.41 -4.46 -2.88
N VAL A 166 -18.70 -5.74 -3.13
CA VAL A 166 -18.80 -6.34 -4.47
C VAL A 166 -20.10 -7.10 -4.60
N SER A 167 -20.56 -7.35 -5.83
CA SER A 167 -21.82 -8.08 -6.07
C SER A 167 -21.65 -9.61 -6.06
N GLU A 168 -20.44 -10.08 -6.21
CA GLU A 168 -20.11 -11.49 -6.37
C GLU A 168 -20.29 -12.30 -5.08
N LYS A 169 -20.69 -13.58 -5.26
CA LYS A 169 -20.67 -14.60 -4.20
C LYS A 169 -19.33 -15.31 -4.14
N GLY A 170 -19.02 -15.92 -2.98
CA GLY A 170 -17.72 -16.54 -2.75
C GLY A 170 -16.65 -15.50 -2.46
N PHE A 171 -15.39 -15.86 -2.73
CA PHE A 171 -14.25 -14.97 -2.54
C PHE A 171 -13.93 -14.17 -3.79
N VAL A 172 -13.62 -12.88 -3.59
CA VAL A 172 -13.07 -12.00 -4.64
C VAL A 172 -11.82 -11.33 -4.10
N LEU A 173 -10.72 -11.44 -4.82
CA LEU A 173 -9.43 -10.90 -4.45
C LEU A 173 -8.97 -9.90 -5.50
N TYR A 174 -8.76 -8.65 -5.09
CA TYR A 174 -8.05 -7.63 -5.87
C TYR A 174 -6.62 -7.51 -5.36
N TYR A 175 -5.65 -7.36 -6.26
CA TYR A 175 -4.26 -7.13 -5.87
C TYR A 175 -3.44 -6.40 -6.93
N THR A 176 -2.33 -5.78 -6.49
CA THR A 176 -1.30 -5.15 -7.35
C THR A 176 0.05 -5.78 -7.08
N ASP A 177 1.03 -5.50 -7.96
CA ASP A 177 2.43 -5.90 -7.79
C ASP A 177 3.24 -4.93 -6.89
N GLN A 178 2.56 -3.97 -6.23
CA GLN A 178 3.19 -3.04 -5.29
C GLN A 178 3.93 -3.74 -4.16
N CYS A 179 3.44 -4.88 -3.67
CA CYS A 179 4.07 -5.63 -2.60
C CYS A 179 4.55 -7.01 -3.09
N PRO A 180 5.84 -7.36 -2.93
CA PRO A 180 6.35 -8.67 -3.35
C PRO A 180 5.64 -9.87 -2.69
N PHE A 181 4.99 -9.67 -1.54
CA PHE A 181 4.22 -10.72 -0.89
C PHE A 181 2.97 -11.13 -1.68
N THR A 182 2.35 -10.21 -2.44
CA THR A 182 1.21 -10.55 -3.31
C THR A 182 1.63 -11.51 -4.41
N CYS A 183 2.75 -11.22 -5.08
CA CYS A 183 3.32 -12.07 -6.12
C CYS A 183 3.70 -13.47 -5.62
N TYR A 184 3.97 -13.60 -4.32
CA TYR A 184 4.28 -14.89 -3.70
C TYR A 184 3.03 -15.65 -3.25
N TRP A 185 2.11 -14.97 -2.55
CA TRP A 185 0.99 -15.65 -1.91
C TRP A 185 -0.25 -15.80 -2.81
N VAL A 186 -0.53 -14.86 -3.69
CA VAL A 186 -1.74 -14.95 -4.53
C VAL A 186 -1.80 -16.20 -5.40
N PRO A 187 -0.71 -16.62 -6.08
CA PRO A 187 -0.71 -17.89 -6.82
C PRO A 187 -1.01 -19.11 -5.92
N ARG A 188 -0.43 -19.16 -4.71
CA ARG A 188 -0.67 -20.25 -3.75
C ARG A 188 -2.10 -20.27 -3.22
N VAL A 189 -2.65 -19.10 -2.91
CA VAL A 189 -4.06 -18.97 -2.51
C VAL A 189 -4.98 -19.45 -3.61
N LYS A 190 -4.64 -19.17 -4.89
CA LYS A 190 -5.39 -19.66 -6.03
C LYS A 190 -5.30 -21.20 -6.16
N GLU A 191 -4.10 -21.76 -6.04
CA GLU A 191 -3.88 -23.22 -6.07
C GLU A 191 -4.71 -23.95 -4.99
N VAL A 192 -4.64 -23.49 -3.73
CA VAL A 192 -5.43 -24.12 -2.65
C VAL A 192 -6.94 -23.88 -2.80
N ALA A 193 -7.37 -22.77 -3.35
CA ALA A 193 -8.78 -22.52 -3.64
C ALA A 193 -9.31 -23.52 -4.67
N GLU A 194 -8.52 -23.83 -5.72
CA GLU A 194 -8.84 -24.83 -6.73
C GLU A 194 -8.84 -26.25 -6.12
N GLU A 195 -7.83 -26.61 -5.34
CA GLU A 195 -7.71 -27.91 -4.68
C GLU A 195 -8.91 -28.23 -3.77
N TYR A 196 -9.36 -27.24 -3.01
CA TYR A 196 -10.48 -27.40 -2.06
C TYR A 196 -11.85 -27.00 -2.63
N ASN A 197 -11.94 -26.73 -3.94
CA ASN A 197 -13.16 -26.30 -4.61
C ASN A 197 -13.81 -25.05 -3.98
N ILE A 198 -12.98 -24.09 -3.51
CA ILE A 198 -13.44 -22.83 -2.93
C ILE A 198 -13.64 -21.82 -4.08
N PRO A 199 -14.86 -21.25 -4.27
CA PRO A 199 -15.07 -20.21 -5.27
C PRO A 199 -14.22 -18.98 -4.99
N LEU A 200 -13.22 -18.71 -5.84
CA LEU A 200 -12.33 -17.56 -5.76
C LEU A 200 -12.16 -16.90 -7.13
N LYS A 201 -12.56 -15.64 -7.24
CA LYS A 201 -12.26 -14.77 -8.38
C LYS A 201 -11.04 -13.90 -8.02
N VAL A 202 -9.99 -13.97 -8.82
CA VAL A 202 -8.77 -13.16 -8.63
C VAL A 202 -8.69 -12.10 -9.71
N ILE A 203 -8.51 -10.84 -9.32
CA ILE A 203 -8.45 -9.67 -10.19
C ILE A 203 -7.09 -8.99 -9.97
N HIS A 204 -6.20 -9.11 -10.94
CA HIS A 204 -4.92 -8.40 -10.96
C HIS A 204 -5.14 -7.00 -11.51
N ILE A 205 -4.78 -5.99 -10.71
CA ILE A 205 -4.88 -4.58 -11.07
C ILE A 205 -3.54 -4.20 -11.68
N ASN A 206 -3.53 -3.81 -12.95
CA ASN A 206 -2.32 -3.54 -13.71
C ASN A 206 -2.27 -2.16 -14.37
N ASP A 207 -3.24 -1.28 -14.03
CA ASP A 207 -3.30 0.10 -14.48
C ASP A 207 -3.89 1.02 -13.41
N ARG A 208 -3.61 2.33 -13.52
CA ARG A 208 -4.04 3.36 -12.58
C ARG A 208 -5.56 3.54 -12.54
N GLU A 209 -6.21 3.54 -13.69
CA GLU A 209 -7.66 3.78 -13.79
C GLU A 209 -8.41 2.67 -13.06
N SER A 210 -8.06 1.42 -13.31
CA SER A 210 -8.60 0.26 -12.58
C SER A 210 -8.33 0.36 -11.08
N ALA A 211 -7.10 0.73 -10.68
CA ALA A 211 -6.73 0.87 -9.28
C ALA A 211 -7.55 1.95 -8.55
N GLN A 212 -7.77 3.09 -9.20
CA GLN A 212 -8.55 4.20 -8.64
C GLN A 212 -10.07 3.96 -8.60
N ASN A 213 -10.54 2.83 -9.12
CA ASN A 213 -11.94 2.40 -9.11
C ASN A 213 -12.17 1.06 -8.39
N VAL A 214 -11.14 0.52 -7.72
CA VAL A 214 -11.28 -0.69 -6.89
C VAL A 214 -12.28 -0.43 -5.76
N PRO A 215 -13.21 -1.36 -5.48
CA PRO A 215 -14.19 -1.19 -4.41
C PRO A 215 -13.60 -1.46 -3.01
N ALA A 216 -12.38 -0.96 -2.77
CA ALA A 216 -11.67 -1.11 -1.50
C ALA A 216 -10.69 0.05 -1.27
N PRO A 217 -10.45 0.47 -0.02
CA PRO A 217 -9.51 1.55 0.30
C PRO A 217 -8.03 1.13 0.12
N VAL A 218 -7.73 -0.16 -0.01
CA VAL A 218 -6.37 -0.70 -0.21
C VAL A 218 -6.35 -1.54 -1.48
N THR A 219 -5.44 -1.21 -2.40
CA THR A 219 -5.32 -1.89 -3.70
C THR A 219 -4.20 -2.92 -3.75
N THR A 220 -3.25 -2.85 -2.81
CA THR A 220 -2.17 -3.83 -2.71
C THR A 220 -2.71 -5.24 -2.53
N TYR A 221 -3.73 -5.40 -1.67
CA TYR A 221 -4.47 -6.65 -1.46
C TYR A 221 -5.82 -6.31 -0.83
N ALA A 222 -6.90 -6.77 -1.42
CA ALA A 222 -8.25 -6.61 -0.89
C ALA A 222 -9.06 -7.88 -1.12
N LEU A 223 -9.37 -8.60 -0.04
CA LEU A 223 -10.14 -9.83 -0.08
C LEU A 223 -11.57 -9.58 0.40
N PHE A 224 -12.52 -10.03 -0.42
CA PHE A 224 -13.96 -10.00 -0.12
C PHE A 224 -14.49 -11.42 0.04
N ARG A 225 -15.59 -11.57 0.76
CA ARG A 225 -16.39 -12.78 0.82
C ARG A 225 -17.86 -12.42 0.81
N ASP A 226 -18.61 -13.03 -0.10
CA ASP A 226 -20.06 -12.84 -0.25
C ASP A 226 -20.48 -11.36 -0.28
N GLY A 227 -19.77 -10.58 -1.06
CA GLY A 227 -20.02 -9.16 -1.26
C GLY A 227 -19.36 -8.23 -0.25
N ARG A 228 -18.86 -8.71 0.89
CA ARG A 228 -18.32 -7.87 1.99
C ARG A 228 -16.81 -7.88 2.03
N PHE A 229 -16.22 -6.72 2.27
CA PHE A 229 -14.78 -6.60 2.53
C PHE A 229 -14.39 -7.39 3.77
N LEU A 230 -13.39 -8.25 3.63
CA LEU A 230 -12.93 -9.13 4.70
C LEU A 230 -11.60 -8.65 5.30
N THR A 231 -10.59 -8.39 4.44
CA THR A 231 -9.26 -7.98 4.90
C THR A 231 -8.39 -7.44 3.76
N GLN A 232 -7.46 -6.54 4.12
CA GLN A 232 -6.33 -6.12 3.29
C GLN A 232 -5.04 -6.88 3.63
N SER A 233 -5.04 -7.70 4.69
CA SER A 233 -3.88 -8.50 5.06
C SER A 233 -3.65 -9.59 4.03
N ILE A 234 -2.43 -9.67 3.48
CA ILE A 234 -2.06 -10.68 2.50
C ILE A 234 -2.13 -12.06 3.16
N GLN A 235 -2.97 -12.93 2.63
CA GLN A 235 -3.20 -14.26 3.20
C GLN A 235 -2.16 -15.26 2.69
N SER A 236 -1.63 -16.10 3.60
CA SER A 236 -1.02 -17.37 3.20
C SER A 236 -2.12 -18.38 2.85
N ASP A 237 -1.73 -19.50 2.23
CA ASP A 237 -2.58 -20.66 1.98
C ASP A 237 -3.36 -21.08 3.23
N LYS A 238 -2.68 -21.33 4.35
CA LYS A 238 -3.29 -21.72 5.64
C LYS A 238 -4.27 -20.65 6.17
N LYS A 239 -3.89 -19.37 6.11
CA LYS A 239 -4.77 -18.29 6.56
C LYS A 239 -6.02 -18.19 5.67
N PHE A 240 -5.87 -18.37 4.37
CA PHE A 240 -6.99 -18.37 3.44
C PHE A 240 -7.95 -19.54 3.69
N LEU A 241 -7.43 -20.76 3.86
CA LEU A 241 -8.22 -21.95 4.19
C LEU A 241 -9.00 -21.76 5.51
N ALA A 242 -8.35 -21.18 6.53
CA ALA A 242 -9.03 -20.86 7.78
C ALA A 242 -10.18 -19.86 7.60
N LEU A 243 -10.01 -18.84 6.72
CA LEU A 243 -11.09 -17.91 6.35
C LEU A 243 -12.22 -18.61 5.59
N ALA A 244 -11.92 -19.63 4.79
CA ALA A 244 -12.90 -20.45 4.10
C ALA A 244 -13.65 -21.44 5.03
N GLY A 245 -13.21 -21.56 6.30
CA GLY A 245 -13.78 -22.48 7.27
C GLY A 245 -13.18 -23.89 7.24
N ILE A 246 -12.08 -24.07 6.50
CA ILE A 246 -11.32 -25.32 6.43
C ILE A 246 -10.22 -25.25 7.50
N ARG A 247 -10.22 -26.21 8.41
CA ARG A 247 -9.20 -26.39 9.45
C ARG A 247 -8.45 -27.68 9.18
N ASP A 248 -7.12 -27.61 9.22
CA ASP A 248 -6.23 -28.79 9.27
C ASP A 248 -6.43 -29.57 10.57
#